data_9a38571761f066e160a39a5e28a84297
#
_entry.id   9a38571761f066e160a39a5e28a84297
#
_cell.length_a   1.000
_cell.length_b   1.000
_cell.length_c   1.000
_cell.angle_alpha   90.00
_cell.angle_beta   90.00
_cell.angle_gamma   90.00
#
_symmetry.space_group_name_H-M   'P 1'
#
loop_
_entity.id
_entity.type
_entity.pdbx_description
1 polymer ?
#
loop_
_entity_poly.entity_id
_entity_poly.type
_entity_poly.pdbx_seq_one_letter_code
_entity_poly.pdbx_strand_id
1 'polypeptide(L)'
;FTGSYVFTNNDATDYGLVALIVDADKIAMQGMAISGWKPMGISRTITKSEGNLIYTIDDKPALETYMRFLGGDLSTADDNFNFFDSIGVHYPFQIERENREPMMCNPIGYDREKEALITESNVAQGTKFRFSTPPDFDIVETVVQKARELKSETNAKAEALLIFSCVGRLSALGPMAQQENEGLHEVWNAPMAGFY
;
A
#
# COMPACT_ATOMS: atom_id res chain seq x y z
N PHE A 1 -4.29 -8.15 12.94
CA PHE A 1 -4.70 -6.85 13.51
C PHE A 1 -5.64 -7.09 14.68
N THR A 2 -5.33 -6.55 15.86
CA THR A 2 -6.16 -6.67 17.07
C THR A 2 -7.23 -5.58 17.17
N GLY A 3 -7.31 -4.68 16.21
CA GLY A 3 -8.27 -3.58 16.10
C GLY A 3 -7.65 -2.29 15.58
N SER A 4 -8.48 -1.42 15.04
CA SER A 4 -8.10 -0.07 14.63
C SER A 4 -8.82 0.92 15.55
N TYR A 5 -8.13 1.99 15.94
CA TYR A 5 -8.67 3.02 16.82
C TYR A 5 -8.53 4.39 16.19
N VAL A 6 -9.53 5.23 16.38
CA VAL A 6 -9.41 6.68 16.20
C VAL A 6 -9.39 7.35 17.57
N PHE A 7 -8.59 8.40 17.70
CA PHE A 7 -8.42 9.07 19.00
C PHE A 7 -8.28 10.58 18.82
N THR A 8 -8.67 11.28 19.86
CA THR A 8 -8.43 12.71 20.06
C THR A 8 -7.63 12.88 21.35
N ASN A 9 -7.40 14.13 21.78
CA ASN A 9 -6.73 14.38 23.05
C ASN A 9 -7.49 13.82 24.28
N ASN A 10 -8.81 13.60 24.14
CA ASN A 10 -9.66 13.26 25.28
C ASN A 10 -10.29 11.87 25.17
N ASP A 11 -10.47 11.35 23.96
CA ASP A 11 -11.24 10.13 23.70
C ASP A 11 -10.53 9.23 22.69
N ALA A 12 -10.76 7.93 22.81
CA ALA A 12 -10.38 6.91 21.84
C ALA A 12 -11.52 5.92 21.64
N THR A 13 -11.75 5.47 20.41
CA THR A 13 -12.79 4.49 20.07
C THR A 13 -12.34 3.61 18.90
N ASP A 14 -12.82 2.39 18.89
CA ASP A 14 -12.69 1.43 17.78
C ASP A 14 -13.83 1.56 16.75
N TYR A 15 -14.81 2.41 17.04
CA TYR A 15 -15.96 2.70 16.16
C TYR A 15 -16.15 4.20 16.04
N GLY A 16 -15.55 4.80 15.03
CA GLY A 16 -15.66 6.24 14.84
C GLY A 16 -14.84 6.77 13.67
N LEU A 17 -14.88 8.10 13.55
CA LEU A 17 -14.12 8.86 12.57
C LEU A 17 -13.53 10.09 13.25
N VAL A 18 -12.27 10.37 12.97
CA VAL A 18 -11.63 11.64 13.32
C VAL A 18 -11.30 12.40 12.04
N ALA A 19 -11.56 13.71 12.04
CA ALA A 19 -11.26 14.58 10.91
C ALA A 19 -10.41 15.77 11.37
N LEU A 20 -9.35 16.05 10.62
CA LEU A 20 -8.58 17.28 10.72
C LEU A 20 -9.07 18.24 9.64
N ILE A 21 -9.60 19.37 10.04
CA ILE A 21 -10.05 20.43 9.12
C ILE A 21 -9.06 21.58 9.23
N VAL A 22 -8.53 22.02 8.10
CA VAL A 22 -7.60 23.15 8.02
C VAL A 22 -8.19 24.27 7.19
N ASP A 23 -7.88 25.49 7.57
CA ASP A 23 -8.22 26.70 6.80
C ASP A 23 -7.15 26.90 5.71
N ALA A 24 -7.51 26.65 4.46
CA ALA A 24 -6.60 26.71 3.32
C ALA A 24 -6.06 28.13 3.04
N ASP A 25 -6.69 29.17 3.57
CA ASP A 25 -6.18 30.56 3.47
C ASP A 25 -5.06 30.84 4.48
N LYS A 26 -4.91 29.96 5.49
CA LYS A 26 -3.92 30.13 6.56
C LYS A 26 -2.84 29.05 6.57
N ILE A 27 -3.16 27.86 6.05
CA ILE A 27 -2.27 26.70 6.09
C ILE A 27 -2.11 26.17 4.66
N ALA A 28 -0.91 26.30 4.14
CA ALA A 28 -0.54 25.63 2.90
C ALA A 28 -0.21 24.16 3.18
N MET A 29 -0.88 23.25 2.49
CA MET A 29 -0.60 21.81 2.58
C MET A 29 -0.04 21.31 1.26
N GLN A 30 1.03 20.55 1.35
CA GLN A 30 1.62 19.86 0.22
C GLN A 30 1.99 18.45 0.66
N GLY A 31 2.06 17.52 -0.28
CA GLY A 31 2.35 16.14 0.05
C GLY A 31 2.89 15.35 -1.11
N MET A 32 3.40 14.18 -0.78
CA MET A 32 3.83 13.17 -1.73
C MET A 32 3.30 11.80 -1.27
N ALA A 33 3.16 10.88 -2.21
CA ALA A 33 2.82 9.49 -1.93
C ALA A 33 3.78 8.58 -2.71
N ILE A 34 4.46 7.68 -2.02
CA ILE A 34 5.43 6.76 -2.61
C ILE A 34 5.16 5.36 -2.06
N SER A 35 4.74 4.44 -2.93
CA SER A 35 4.56 3.04 -2.53
C SER A 35 5.90 2.30 -2.45
N GLY A 36 6.73 2.48 -3.47
CA GLY A 36 8.01 1.79 -3.64
C GLY A 36 7.91 0.44 -4.35
N TRP A 37 6.73 -0.16 -4.45
CA TRP A 37 6.55 -1.40 -5.21
C TRP A 37 6.76 -1.16 -6.69
N LYS A 38 7.52 -2.05 -7.34
CA LYS A 38 7.84 -1.94 -8.76
C LYS A 38 6.89 -2.81 -9.58
N PRO A 39 6.28 -2.27 -10.66
CA PRO A 39 5.45 -3.07 -11.55
C PRO A 39 6.30 -4.13 -12.24
N MET A 40 5.77 -5.35 -12.33
CA MET A 40 6.43 -6.47 -12.99
C MET A 40 5.55 -7.07 -14.08
N GLY A 41 6.20 -7.44 -15.19
CA GLY A 41 5.56 -8.08 -16.32
C GLY A 41 4.68 -7.15 -17.14
N ILE A 42 3.78 -7.75 -17.90
CA ILE A 42 2.83 -7.03 -18.78
C ILE A 42 1.56 -6.65 -18.02
N SER A 43 0.83 -5.68 -18.55
CA SER A 43 -0.54 -5.39 -18.11
C SER A 43 -1.44 -6.60 -18.35
N ARG A 44 -2.24 -6.94 -17.34
CA ARG A 44 -3.19 -8.05 -17.34
C ARG A 44 -4.60 -7.53 -17.10
N THR A 45 -5.58 -8.35 -17.39
CA THR A 45 -6.98 -7.99 -17.21
C THR A 45 -7.65 -8.93 -16.21
N ILE A 46 -8.39 -8.37 -15.26
CA ILE A 46 -9.32 -9.12 -14.43
C ILE A 46 -10.56 -9.42 -15.28
N THR A 47 -10.68 -10.66 -15.72
CA THR A 47 -11.72 -11.04 -16.68
C THR A 47 -13.01 -11.48 -16.00
N LYS A 48 -12.98 -11.86 -14.72
CA LYS A 48 -14.17 -12.13 -13.91
C LYS A 48 -13.92 -11.78 -12.45
N SER A 49 -14.80 -10.96 -11.86
CA SER A 49 -14.79 -10.62 -10.44
C SER A 49 -16.21 -10.33 -9.93
N GLU A 50 -16.39 -10.43 -8.61
CA GLU A 50 -17.61 -10.06 -7.89
C GLU A 50 -17.21 -9.49 -6.53
N GLY A 51 -17.48 -8.20 -6.32
CA GLY A 51 -17.01 -7.51 -5.13
C GLY A 51 -15.49 -7.54 -5.03
N ASN A 52 -14.97 -8.10 -3.96
CA ASN A 52 -13.54 -8.29 -3.71
C ASN A 52 -13.02 -9.68 -4.08
N LEU A 53 -13.83 -10.53 -4.72
CA LEU A 53 -13.45 -11.84 -5.23
C LEU A 53 -13.03 -11.72 -6.70
N ILE A 54 -11.81 -12.10 -7.00
CA ILE A 54 -11.27 -12.20 -8.35
C ILE A 54 -11.22 -13.68 -8.75
N TYR A 55 -12.05 -14.07 -9.70
CA TYR A 55 -12.14 -15.45 -10.18
C TYR A 55 -11.15 -15.74 -11.30
N THR A 56 -11.01 -14.82 -12.26
CA THR A 56 -10.13 -15.04 -13.40
C THR A 56 -9.29 -13.81 -13.76
N ILE A 57 -8.06 -14.07 -14.17
CA ILE A 57 -7.11 -13.15 -14.75
C ILE A 57 -6.73 -13.67 -16.14
N ASP A 58 -6.94 -12.87 -17.19
CA ASP A 58 -6.72 -13.26 -18.58
C ASP A 58 -7.39 -14.62 -18.90
N ASP A 59 -8.63 -14.81 -18.44
CA ASP A 59 -9.46 -16.01 -18.58
C ASP A 59 -8.90 -17.30 -17.94
N LYS A 60 -7.94 -17.16 -17.01
CA LYS A 60 -7.37 -18.26 -16.23
C LYS A 60 -7.71 -18.10 -14.75
N PRO A 61 -7.77 -19.19 -13.97
CA PRO A 61 -8.00 -19.11 -12.53
C PRO A 61 -7.06 -18.10 -11.85
N ALA A 62 -7.63 -17.21 -11.04
CA ALA A 62 -6.87 -16.09 -10.47
C ALA A 62 -5.82 -16.57 -9.48
N LEU A 63 -6.17 -17.52 -8.62
CA LEU A 63 -5.26 -18.08 -7.62
C LEU A 63 -4.07 -18.79 -8.29
N GLU A 64 -4.33 -19.66 -9.27
CA GLU A 64 -3.27 -20.33 -10.02
C GLU A 64 -2.37 -19.32 -10.74
N THR A 65 -2.96 -18.32 -11.39
CA THR A 65 -2.21 -17.30 -12.13
C THR A 65 -1.31 -16.49 -11.22
N TYR A 66 -1.79 -16.13 -10.02
CA TYR A 66 -1.02 -15.40 -9.03
C TYR A 66 0.12 -16.25 -8.44
N MET A 67 -0.18 -17.47 -8.02
CA MET A 67 0.84 -18.37 -7.46
C MET A 67 1.92 -18.74 -8.48
N ARG A 68 1.53 -18.94 -9.74
CA ARG A 68 2.50 -19.16 -10.81
C ARG A 68 3.40 -17.96 -11.07
N PHE A 69 2.89 -16.75 -10.95
CA PHE A 69 3.72 -15.53 -11.00
C PHE A 69 4.77 -15.52 -9.89
N LEU A 70 4.41 -15.96 -8.68
CA LEU A 70 5.30 -16.02 -7.54
C LEU A 70 6.28 -17.20 -7.58
N GLY A 71 6.08 -18.15 -8.48
CA GLY A 71 6.90 -19.37 -8.56
C GLY A 71 6.66 -20.35 -7.42
N GLY A 72 5.49 -20.27 -6.77
CA GLY A 72 5.12 -21.09 -5.63
C GLY A 72 3.78 -21.78 -5.78
N ASP A 73 3.44 -22.58 -4.77
CA ASP A 73 2.12 -23.18 -4.61
C ASP A 73 1.67 -23.11 -3.14
N LEU A 74 0.41 -23.46 -2.89
CA LEU A 74 -0.17 -23.49 -1.55
C LEU A 74 -0.36 -24.92 -1.02
N SER A 75 0.32 -25.91 -1.60
CA SER A 75 0.17 -27.32 -1.21
C SER A 75 0.61 -27.59 0.24
N THR A 76 1.57 -26.81 0.73
CA THR A 76 2.13 -26.90 2.07
C THR A 76 1.52 -25.91 3.08
N ALA A 77 0.57 -25.07 2.64
CA ALA A 77 -0.09 -24.12 3.53
C ALA A 77 -0.99 -24.89 4.52
N ASP A 78 -0.72 -24.72 5.80
CA ASP A 78 -1.50 -25.27 6.92
C ASP A 78 -2.58 -24.28 7.40
N ASP A 79 -3.34 -24.68 8.42
CA ASP A 79 -4.43 -23.87 8.98
C ASP A 79 -3.97 -22.55 9.63
N ASN A 80 -2.67 -22.41 9.92
CA ASN A 80 -2.07 -21.21 10.51
C ASN A 80 -1.45 -20.30 9.44
N PHE A 81 -1.49 -20.69 8.15
CA PHE A 81 -0.89 -19.91 7.10
C PHE A 81 -1.64 -18.60 6.86
N ASN A 82 -1.00 -17.49 7.22
CA ASN A 82 -1.53 -16.16 6.95
C ASN A 82 -1.11 -15.72 5.55
N PHE A 83 -2.03 -15.83 4.60
CA PHE A 83 -1.78 -15.48 3.20
C PHE A 83 -1.38 -14.02 3.02
N PHE A 84 -2.04 -13.11 3.75
CA PHE A 84 -1.73 -11.68 3.65
C PHE A 84 -0.30 -11.38 4.12
N ASP A 85 0.05 -11.80 5.33
CA ASP A 85 1.37 -11.51 5.89
C ASP A 85 2.50 -12.21 5.15
N SER A 86 2.25 -13.42 4.63
CA SER A 86 3.27 -14.22 3.95
C SER A 86 3.47 -13.84 2.49
N ILE A 87 2.41 -13.41 1.81
CA ILE A 87 2.39 -13.22 0.35
C ILE A 87 1.76 -11.88 -0.04
N GLY A 88 0.52 -11.65 0.35
CA GLY A 88 -0.31 -10.57 -0.20
C GLY A 88 0.27 -9.18 0.02
N VAL A 89 0.84 -8.93 1.19
CA VAL A 89 1.46 -7.64 1.54
C VAL A 89 2.71 -7.35 0.71
N HIS A 90 3.42 -8.39 0.28
CA HIS A 90 4.67 -8.25 -0.47
C HIS A 90 4.46 -8.12 -1.98
N TYR A 91 3.35 -8.66 -2.51
CA TYR A 91 3.10 -8.74 -3.94
C TYR A 91 1.70 -8.20 -4.31
N PRO A 92 1.38 -6.95 -3.98
CA PRO A 92 0.11 -6.34 -4.33
C PRO A 92 -0.06 -6.19 -5.84
N PHE A 93 -1.32 -6.03 -6.27
CA PHE A 93 -1.63 -5.61 -7.63
C PHE A 93 -1.46 -4.10 -7.77
N GLN A 94 -0.90 -3.66 -8.87
CA GLN A 94 -0.89 -2.26 -9.29
C GLN A 94 -2.02 -2.05 -10.29
N ILE A 95 -3.17 -1.60 -9.78
CA ILE A 95 -4.34 -1.29 -10.59
C ILE A 95 -4.04 -0.05 -11.45
N GLU A 96 -4.10 -0.21 -12.76
CA GLU A 96 -3.87 0.88 -13.70
C GLU A 96 -5.02 1.89 -13.64
N ARG A 97 -4.69 3.16 -13.63
CA ARG A 97 -5.66 4.27 -13.66
C ARG A 97 -5.28 5.26 -14.75
N GLU A 98 -6.28 5.75 -15.44
CA GLU A 98 -6.07 6.73 -16.51
C GLU A 98 -5.54 8.05 -15.94
N ASN A 99 -4.41 8.51 -16.44
CA ASN A 99 -3.75 9.78 -16.05
C ASN A 99 -3.47 9.94 -14.55
N ARG A 100 -3.29 8.83 -13.82
CA ARG A 100 -2.97 8.82 -12.38
C ARG A 100 -1.98 7.71 -12.06
N GLU A 101 -1.28 7.88 -10.94
CA GLU A 101 -0.47 6.80 -10.38
C GLU A 101 -1.32 5.55 -10.13
N PRO A 102 -0.75 4.35 -10.33
CA PRO A 102 -1.43 3.10 -10.03
C PRO A 102 -1.92 3.05 -8.59
N MET A 103 -3.05 2.39 -8.37
CA MET A 103 -3.55 2.11 -7.03
C MET A 103 -3.08 0.71 -6.60
N MET A 104 -2.50 0.63 -5.41
CA MET A 104 -2.13 -0.66 -4.83
C MET A 104 -3.39 -1.36 -4.33
N CYS A 105 -3.47 -2.67 -4.56
CA CYS A 105 -4.56 -3.52 -4.09
C CYS A 105 -3.98 -4.86 -3.65
N ASN A 106 -4.07 -5.14 -2.34
CA ASN A 106 -3.48 -6.35 -1.77
C ASN A 106 -4.43 -7.54 -1.85
N PRO A 107 -3.96 -8.70 -2.32
CA PRO A 107 -4.62 -9.97 -2.04
C PRO A 107 -4.50 -10.28 -0.54
N ILE A 108 -5.65 -10.43 0.13
CA ILE A 108 -5.71 -10.69 1.58
C ILE A 108 -6.03 -12.14 1.91
N GLY A 109 -6.39 -12.92 0.90
CA GLY A 109 -6.73 -14.32 1.06
C GLY A 109 -7.08 -14.99 -0.27
N TYR A 110 -7.57 -16.20 -0.18
CA TYR A 110 -7.98 -16.99 -1.34
C TYR A 110 -9.12 -17.96 -1.01
N ASP A 111 -9.85 -18.34 -2.02
CA ASP A 111 -10.86 -19.39 -1.98
C ASP A 111 -10.38 -20.56 -2.87
N ARG A 112 -10.03 -21.69 -2.23
CA ARG A 112 -9.49 -22.86 -2.96
C ARG A 112 -10.53 -23.52 -3.86
N GLU A 113 -11.80 -23.58 -3.42
CA GLU A 113 -12.86 -24.25 -4.18
C GLU A 113 -13.20 -23.49 -5.46
N LYS A 114 -13.16 -22.16 -5.39
CA LYS A 114 -13.41 -21.27 -6.51
C LYS A 114 -12.15 -20.89 -7.30
N GLU A 115 -10.98 -21.32 -6.83
CA GLU A 115 -9.66 -20.90 -7.36
C GLU A 115 -9.52 -19.38 -7.47
N ALA A 116 -10.13 -18.65 -6.53
CA ALA A 116 -10.26 -17.21 -6.53
C ALA A 116 -9.32 -16.55 -5.52
N LEU A 117 -8.96 -15.29 -5.79
CA LEU A 117 -8.29 -14.42 -4.84
C LEU A 117 -9.29 -13.51 -4.16
N ILE A 118 -9.05 -13.22 -2.88
CA ILE A 118 -9.79 -12.24 -2.10
C ILE A 118 -8.88 -11.02 -1.93
N THR A 119 -9.38 -9.84 -2.30
CA THR A 119 -8.64 -8.57 -2.21
C THR A 119 -9.18 -7.68 -1.10
N GLU A 120 -8.38 -6.73 -0.62
CA GLU A 120 -8.77 -5.76 0.41
C GLU A 120 -9.88 -4.80 -0.02
N SER A 121 -10.05 -4.62 -1.32
CA SER A 121 -11.06 -3.74 -1.91
C SER A 121 -11.76 -4.40 -3.08
N ASN A 122 -12.93 -3.88 -3.45
CA ASN A 122 -13.65 -4.35 -4.63
C ASN A 122 -12.87 -4.03 -5.91
N VAL A 123 -12.80 -4.99 -6.82
CA VAL A 123 -12.12 -4.84 -8.11
C VAL A 123 -13.08 -5.22 -9.23
N ALA A 124 -13.39 -4.27 -10.10
CA ALA A 124 -14.34 -4.47 -11.18
C ALA A 124 -13.76 -5.39 -12.29
N GLN A 125 -14.64 -6.18 -12.90
CA GLN A 125 -14.30 -6.89 -14.14
C GLN A 125 -13.87 -5.91 -15.23
N GLY A 126 -12.87 -6.27 -16.02
CA GLY A 126 -12.25 -5.42 -17.02
C GLY A 126 -11.12 -4.55 -16.50
N THR A 127 -10.90 -4.51 -15.19
CA THR A 127 -9.79 -3.76 -14.58
C THR A 127 -8.45 -4.27 -15.09
N LYS A 128 -7.60 -3.34 -15.51
CA LYS A 128 -6.21 -3.63 -15.88
C LYS A 128 -5.29 -3.43 -14.69
N PHE A 129 -4.31 -4.30 -14.58
CA PHE A 129 -3.32 -4.24 -13.50
C PHE A 129 -2.00 -4.85 -13.93
N ARG A 130 -0.95 -4.59 -13.13
CA ARG A 130 0.31 -5.34 -13.19
C ARG A 130 0.58 -6.00 -11.85
N PHE A 131 1.27 -7.12 -11.88
CA PHE A 131 1.89 -7.64 -10.67
C PHE A 131 2.98 -6.69 -10.19
N SER A 132 3.36 -6.81 -8.95
CA SER A 132 4.45 -6.02 -8.39
C SER A 132 5.40 -6.86 -7.55
N THR A 133 6.59 -6.33 -7.37
CA THR A 133 7.59 -6.85 -6.44
C THR A 133 7.81 -5.86 -5.31
N PRO A 134 8.25 -6.34 -4.14
CA PRO A 134 8.63 -5.47 -3.04
C PRO A 134 9.63 -4.39 -3.46
N PRO A 135 9.71 -3.30 -2.68
CA PRO A 135 10.72 -2.27 -2.87
C PRO A 135 12.14 -2.86 -2.77
N ASP A 136 13.08 -2.30 -3.51
CA ASP A 136 14.49 -2.57 -3.33
C ASP A 136 15.04 -1.85 -2.09
N PHE A 137 16.28 -2.18 -1.72
CA PHE A 137 16.96 -1.57 -0.57
C PHE A 137 17.18 -0.05 -0.68
N ASP A 138 17.09 0.52 -1.88
CA ASP A 138 17.22 1.95 -2.15
C ASP A 138 15.94 2.76 -1.90
N ILE A 139 14.87 2.12 -1.43
CA ILE A 139 13.57 2.79 -1.27
C ILE A 139 13.61 3.91 -0.25
N VAL A 140 14.34 3.75 0.85
CA VAL A 140 14.49 4.79 1.88
C VAL A 140 15.16 6.03 1.27
N GLU A 141 16.25 5.82 0.52
CA GLU A 141 16.93 6.91 -0.17
C GLU A 141 16.03 7.59 -1.21
N THR A 142 15.24 6.80 -1.94
CA THR A 142 14.25 7.31 -2.91
C THR A 142 13.24 8.23 -2.23
N VAL A 143 12.68 7.83 -1.08
CA VAL A 143 11.70 8.65 -0.33
C VAL A 143 12.35 9.94 0.18
N VAL A 144 13.53 9.83 0.76
CA VAL A 144 14.27 11.00 1.27
C VAL A 144 14.64 11.96 0.13
N GLN A 145 15.03 11.44 -1.02
CA GLN A 145 15.32 12.26 -2.19
C GLN A 145 14.07 12.97 -2.72
N LYS A 146 12.94 12.28 -2.79
CA LYS A 146 11.65 12.89 -3.17
C LYS A 146 11.20 13.96 -2.16
N ALA A 147 11.47 13.78 -0.90
CA ALA A 147 11.22 14.81 0.11
C ALA A 147 12.10 16.05 -0.10
N ARG A 148 13.38 15.87 -0.47
CA ARG A 148 14.26 16.99 -0.83
C ARG A 148 13.79 17.73 -2.08
N GLU A 149 13.33 17.00 -3.11
CA GLU A 149 12.76 17.57 -4.32
C GLU A 149 11.52 18.42 -3.98
N LEU A 150 10.56 17.86 -3.24
CA LEU A 150 9.37 18.58 -2.79
C LEU A 150 9.73 19.85 -1.99
N LYS A 151 10.70 19.76 -1.09
CA LYS A 151 11.17 20.92 -0.32
C LYS A 151 11.76 22.00 -1.23
N SER A 152 12.54 21.61 -2.24
CA SER A 152 13.17 22.57 -3.17
C SER A 152 12.15 23.24 -4.10
N GLU A 153 11.15 22.48 -4.57
CA GLU A 153 10.09 23.00 -5.46
C GLU A 153 9.19 24.00 -4.75
N THR A 154 8.92 23.75 -3.47
CA THR A 154 8.02 24.59 -2.69
C THR A 154 8.70 25.81 -2.13
N ASN A 155 10.03 25.78 -1.97
CA ASN A 155 10.84 26.77 -1.25
C ASN A 155 10.24 27.18 0.11
N ALA A 156 9.49 26.27 0.71
CA ALA A 156 8.76 26.50 1.96
C ALA A 156 9.47 25.81 3.13
N LYS A 157 9.33 26.40 4.30
CA LYS A 157 9.70 25.79 5.56
C LYS A 157 8.47 25.06 6.11
N ALA A 158 8.56 23.74 6.25
CA ALA A 158 7.51 23.00 6.93
C ALA A 158 7.50 23.34 8.42
N GLU A 159 6.32 23.57 8.99
CA GLU A 159 6.11 23.79 10.42
C GLU A 159 5.69 22.50 11.13
N ALA A 160 5.11 21.54 10.39
CA ALA A 160 4.81 20.19 10.86
C ALA A 160 4.72 19.21 9.68
N LEU A 161 4.93 17.93 9.97
CA LEU A 161 4.75 16.83 9.01
C LEU A 161 3.70 15.85 9.55
N LEU A 162 2.80 15.44 8.67
CA LEU A 162 1.88 14.33 8.91
C LEU A 162 2.30 13.14 8.05
N ILE A 163 2.65 12.03 8.70
CA ILE A 163 3.13 10.81 8.05
C ILE A 163 2.06 9.72 8.18
N PHE A 164 1.52 9.28 7.05
CA PHE A 164 0.59 8.17 6.96
C PHE A 164 1.30 7.00 6.27
N SER A 165 1.91 6.14 7.06
CA SER A 165 2.68 5.02 6.53
C SER A 165 1.82 3.76 6.49
N CYS A 166 1.89 3.03 5.38
CA CYS A 166 1.18 1.77 5.24
C CYS A 166 1.82 0.69 6.13
N VAL A 167 1.01 -0.06 6.87
CA VAL A 167 1.48 -1.21 7.67
C VAL A 167 2.16 -2.28 6.81
N GLY A 168 1.69 -2.48 5.58
CA GLY A 168 2.36 -3.36 4.62
C GLY A 168 3.76 -2.87 4.26
N ARG A 169 3.95 -1.54 4.20
CA ARG A 169 5.26 -0.94 4.01
C ARG A 169 6.17 -1.15 5.22
N LEU A 170 5.64 -1.03 6.45
CA LEU A 170 6.37 -1.35 7.67
C LEU A 170 6.85 -2.81 7.65
N SER A 171 5.98 -3.74 7.27
CA SER A 171 6.33 -5.16 7.14
C SER A 171 7.41 -5.40 6.08
N ALA A 172 7.31 -4.76 4.92
CA ALA A 172 8.27 -4.91 3.83
C ALA A 172 9.64 -4.28 4.13
N LEU A 173 9.68 -3.14 4.82
CA LEU A 173 10.90 -2.42 5.16
C LEU A 173 11.58 -2.96 6.43
N GLY A 174 10.79 -3.54 7.36
CA GLY A 174 11.32 -3.97 8.64
C GLY A 174 12.10 -2.85 9.37
N PRO A 175 13.36 -3.10 9.78
CA PRO A 175 14.16 -2.09 10.48
C PRO A 175 14.44 -0.81 9.69
N MET A 176 14.37 -0.84 8.37
CA MET A 176 14.58 0.35 7.53
C MET A 176 13.45 1.38 7.64
N ALA A 177 12.27 1.00 8.15
CA ALA A 177 11.18 1.94 8.35
C ALA A 177 11.53 3.10 9.28
N GLN A 178 12.35 2.83 10.31
CA GLN A 178 12.86 3.89 11.18
C GLN A 178 13.82 4.83 10.45
N GLN A 179 14.70 4.31 9.61
CA GLN A 179 15.64 5.13 8.81
C GLN A 179 14.91 6.06 7.85
N GLU A 180 13.77 5.64 7.32
CA GLU A 180 12.92 6.51 6.50
C GLU A 180 12.40 7.71 7.29
N ASN A 181 11.88 7.48 8.50
CA ASN A 181 11.41 8.55 9.37
C ASN A 181 12.54 9.51 9.79
N GLU A 182 13.70 8.97 10.12
CA GLU A 182 14.90 9.77 10.45
C GLU A 182 15.32 10.64 9.25
N GLY A 183 15.38 10.07 8.05
CA GLY A 183 15.72 10.80 6.84
C GLY A 183 14.70 11.90 6.49
N LEU A 184 13.41 11.66 6.67
CA LEU A 184 12.38 12.69 6.51
C LEU A 184 12.54 13.81 7.54
N HIS A 185 12.83 13.46 8.79
CA HIS A 185 13.09 14.45 9.84
C HIS A 185 14.32 15.31 9.51
N GLU A 186 15.41 14.71 9.05
CA GLU A 186 16.63 15.45 8.63
C GLU A 186 16.35 16.43 7.49
N VAL A 187 15.54 16.03 6.51
CA VAL A 187 15.19 16.90 5.37
C VAL A 187 14.40 18.11 5.83
N TRP A 188 13.38 17.92 6.66
CA TRP A 188 12.41 18.96 6.97
C TRP A 188 12.74 19.73 8.26
N ASN A 189 13.40 19.09 9.21
CA ASN A 189 13.69 19.62 10.54
C ASN A 189 12.46 20.26 11.23
N ALA A 190 11.34 19.52 11.21
CA ALA A 190 10.05 19.94 11.73
C ALA A 190 9.45 18.84 12.61
N PRO A 191 8.55 19.18 13.55
CA PRO A 191 7.79 18.18 14.31
C PRO A 191 7.06 17.22 13.38
N MET A 192 7.07 15.94 13.72
CA MET A 192 6.44 14.88 12.94
C MET A 192 5.44 14.11 13.80
N ALA A 193 4.28 13.81 13.22
CA ALA A 193 3.27 12.94 13.80
C ALA A 193 2.62 12.09 12.71
N GLY A 194 2.10 10.92 13.07
CA GLY A 194 1.46 10.03 12.12
C GLY A 194 1.25 8.63 12.67
N PHE A 195 1.07 7.66 11.77
CA PHE A 195 0.85 6.24 12.11
C PHE A 195 1.29 5.31 10.99
N TYR A 196 1.41 4.02 11.35
CA TYR A 196 1.55 2.89 10.43
C TYR A 196 0.24 2.14 10.30
#